data_b98999b2723e4754375a85c2beea4e51
#
_entry.id   b98999b2723e4754375a85c2beea4e51
#
_cell.length_a   1.000
_cell.length_b   1.000
_cell.length_c   1.000
_cell.angle_alpha   90.00
_cell.angle_beta   90.00
_cell.angle_gamma   90.00
#
_symmetry.space_group_name_H-M   'P 1'
#
loop_
_entity.id
_entity.type
_entity.pdbx_description
1 polymer ?
#
loop_
_entity_poly.entity_id
_entity_poly.type
_entity_poly.pdbx_seq_one_letter_code
_entity_poly.pdbx_strand_id
1 'polypeptide(L)'
;MNYEYFGQFLQELRLSRNMTREQLAQDICTPKQIYRIEKGVYEPSLYLINQLSIKFNMDLNEYFKMYFTSNTIVGLEGSKSISAAIDSGDVIKLKSLIDKYELIDDFKKGKNLQYIYYGKALYNALLNNDYKTSLDYCYKGIQIEYPGFSLNKIAKNTYSNIGIALLNCTSQNYFALDQYANGMKVLLELLYIIETYVLTSPYPMFQASQFSKIIYQVVLCNISTHLFDNGESKNALIYVEKGIQFSIKENNLRFLPDLMLMKFKILYEEKNYEEAKEYYNRTVYLYKIMNKDNKISELESATRVDYPVIFK
;
A
#
# COMPACT_ATOMS: atom_id res chain seq x y z
N MET A 1 -23.46 7.60 -7.49
CA MET A 1 -23.64 8.09 -8.87
C MET A 1 -22.67 7.34 -9.75
N ASN A 2 -23.15 6.66 -10.78
CA ASN A 2 -22.31 5.85 -11.65
C ASN A 2 -22.17 6.59 -12.97
N TYR A 3 -20.99 7.14 -13.24
CA TYR A 3 -20.68 7.75 -14.52
C TYR A 3 -19.97 6.73 -15.42
N GLU A 4 -20.39 6.60 -16.66
CA GLU A 4 -19.76 5.68 -17.62
C GLU A 4 -18.41 6.22 -18.13
N TYR A 5 -18.25 7.55 -18.17
CA TYR A 5 -17.03 8.23 -18.62
C TYR A 5 -16.86 9.61 -17.95
N PHE A 6 -15.66 10.12 -17.98
CA PHE A 6 -15.28 11.40 -17.33
C PHE A 6 -16.18 12.58 -17.70
N GLY A 7 -16.65 12.64 -18.93
CA GLY A 7 -17.50 13.75 -19.40
C GLY A 7 -18.84 13.85 -18.69
N GLN A 8 -19.45 12.74 -18.26
CA GLN A 8 -20.67 12.76 -17.45
C GLN A 8 -20.41 13.37 -16.08
N PHE A 9 -19.32 12.98 -15.44
CA PHE A 9 -18.88 13.59 -14.18
C PHE A 9 -18.62 15.09 -14.35
N LEU A 10 -17.92 15.50 -15.42
CA LEU A 10 -17.66 16.91 -15.69
C LEU A 10 -18.96 17.70 -15.88
N GLN A 11 -19.94 17.14 -16.61
CA GLN A 11 -21.25 17.75 -16.82
C GLN A 11 -21.99 17.97 -15.51
N GLU A 12 -22.07 16.97 -14.64
CA GLU A 12 -22.73 17.09 -13.33
C GLU A 12 -21.99 18.09 -12.42
N LEU A 13 -20.66 18.05 -12.39
CA LEU A 13 -19.87 19.01 -11.63
C LEU A 13 -20.14 20.44 -12.08
N ARG A 14 -20.19 20.69 -13.39
CA ARG A 14 -20.55 22.01 -13.95
C ARG A 14 -21.96 22.44 -13.54
N LEU A 15 -22.93 21.54 -13.68
CA LEU A 15 -24.34 21.84 -13.32
C LEU A 15 -24.49 22.07 -11.82
N SER A 16 -23.79 21.31 -10.97
CA SER A 16 -23.82 21.53 -9.52
C SER A 16 -23.24 22.90 -9.08
N ARG A 17 -22.43 23.52 -9.95
CA ARG A 17 -21.88 24.86 -9.75
C ARG A 17 -22.68 25.93 -10.51
N ASN A 18 -23.85 25.58 -11.08
CA ASN A 18 -24.71 26.48 -11.85
C ASN A 18 -23.97 27.18 -13.01
N MET A 19 -22.99 26.52 -13.63
CA MET A 19 -22.20 27.10 -14.72
C MET A 19 -22.76 26.69 -16.08
N THR A 20 -22.78 27.64 -17.05
CA THR A 20 -22.99 27.31 -18.48
C THR A 20 -21.67 26.73 -19.06
N ARG A 21 -21.76 26.14 -20.27
CA ARG A 21 -20.56 25.67 -20.98
C ARG A 21 -19.66 26.82 -21.39
N GLU A 22 -20.21 27.96 -21.72
CA GLU A 22 -19.52 29.19 -22.04
C GLU A 22 -18.69 29.67 -20.82
N GLN A 23 -19.32 29.70 -19.65
CA GLN A 23 -18.66 30.09 -18.41
C GLN A 23 -17.54 29.10 -18.02
N LEU A 24 -17.78 27.79 -18.19
CA LEU A 24 -16.75 26.78 -17.92
C LEU A 24 -15.57 26.89 -18.90
N ALA A 25 -15.87 27.11 -20.18
CA ALA A 25 -14.87 27.17 -21.26
C ALA A 25 -14.04 28.46 -21.26
N GLN A 26 -14.55 29.54 -20.65
CA GLN A 26 -13.95 30.87 -20.68
C GLN A 26 -12.47 30.82 -20.24
N ASP A 27 -11.60 31.40 -21.06
CA ASP A 27 -10.15 31.50 -20.89
C ASP A 27 -9.40 30.13 -20.91
N ILE A 28 -10.12 29.05 -21.24
CA ILE A 28 -9.56 27.67 -21.25
C ILE A 28 -9.66 27.02 -22.62
N CYS A 29 -10.88 27.03 -23.21
CA CYS A 29 -11.17 26.32 -24.48
C CYS A 29 -12.47 26.86 -25.11
N THR A 30 -12.98 26.16 -26.12
CA THR A 30 -14.28 26.52 -26.70
C THR A 30 -15.45 25.81 -26.00
N PRO A 31 -16.64 26.42 -25.90
CA PRO A 31 -17.84 25.74 -25.37
C PRO A 31 -18.17 24.43 -26.12
N LYS A 32 -17.83 24.37 -27.42
CA LYS A 32 -17.98 23.16 -28.23
C LYS A 32 -17.06 22.02 -27.78
N GLN A 33 -15.85 22.33 -27.31
CA GLN A 33 -14.95 21.31 -26.73
C GLN A 33 -15.52 20.77 -25.42
N ILE A 34 -16.02 21.63 -24.52
CA ILE A 34 -16.71 21.19 -23.31
C ILE A 34 -17.88 20.27 -23.64
N TYR A 35 -18.75 20.68 -24.59
CA TYR A 35 -19.87 19.84 -25.04
C TYR A 35 -19.41 18.46 -25.50
N ARG A 36 -18.36 18.38 -26.34
CA ARG A 36 -17.84 17.11 -26.87
C ARG A 36 -17.25 16.21 -25.76
N ILE A 37 -16.61 16.80 -24.77
CA ILE A 37 -16.12 16.07 -23.60
C ILE A 37 -17.29 15.53 -22.79
N GLU A 38 -18.28 16.37 -22.47
CA GLU A 38 -19.50 15.98 -21.75
C GLU A 38 -20.31 14.90 -22.43
N LYS A 39 -20.17 14.76 -23.75
CA LYS A 39 -20.81 13.69 -24.54
C LYS A 39 -19.92 12.47 -24.76
N GLY A 40 -18.71 12.44 -24.21
CA GLY A 40 -17.78 11.33 -24.42
C GLY A 40 -17.23 11.21 -25.86
N VAL A 41 -17.44 12.23 -26.68
CA VAL A 41 -16.97 12.26 -28.09
C VAL A 41 -15.52 12.70 -28.21
N TYR A 42 -14.99 13.32 -27.15
CA TYR A 42 -13.64 13.84 -27.12
C TYR A 42 -13.03 13.66 -25.74
N GLU A 43 -11.81 13.10 -25.68
CA GLU A 43 -11.03 12.96 -24.45
C GLU A 43 -10.22 14.23 -24.19
N PRO A 44 -10.35 14.86 -23.02
CA PRO A 44 -9.60 16.07 -22.72
C PRO A 44 -8.10 15.77 -22.59
N SER A 45 -7.26 16.71 -23.05
CA SER A 45 -5.82 16.65 -22.78
C SER A 45 -5.54 16.90 -21.30
N LEU A 46 -4.38 16.44 -20.81
CA LEU A 46 -3.94 16.71 -19.44
C LEU A 46 -3.87 18.22 -19.14
N TYR A 47 -3.46 19.03 -20.12
CA TYR A 47 -3.48 20.49 -19.99
C TYR A 47 -4.90 21.02 -19.71
N LEU A 48 -5.88 20.56 -20.48
CA LEU A 48 -7.27 20.98 -20.31
C LEU A 48 -7.84 20.55 -18.97
N ILE A 49 -7.52 19.33 -18.51
CA ILE A 49 -7.93 18.85 -17.19
C ILE A 49 -7.34 19.72 -16.09
N ASN A 50 -6.06 20.10 -16.19
CA ASN A 50 -5.42 20.99 -15.22
C ASN A 50 -6.06 22.38 -15.17
N GLN A 51 -6.41 22.96 -16.33
CA GLN A 51 -7.10 24.26 -16.37
C GLN A 51 -8.52 24.18 -15.76
N LEU A 52 -9.25 23.11 -16.04
CA LEU A 52 -10.55 22.86 -15.43
C LEU A 52 -10.42 22.62 -13.91
N SER A 53 -9.37 21.93 -13.47
CA SER A 53 -9.07 21.70 -12.06
C SER A 53 -8.90 23.01 -11.30
N ILE A 54 -8.15 23.95 -11.87
CA ILE A 54 -7.97 25.28 -11.31
C ILE A 54 -9.32 26.01 -11.21
N LYS A 55 -10.12 25.98 -12.27
CA LYS A 55 -11.42 26.67 -12.33
C LYS A 55 -12.43 26.13 -11.32
N PHE A 56 -12.41 24.82 -11.07
CA PHE A 56 -13.27 24.16 -10.07
C PHE A 56 -12.68 24.19 -8.65
N ASN A 57 -11.43 24.60 -8.48
CA ASN A 57 -10.66 24.45 -7.24
C ASN A 57 -10.72 22.99 -6.71
N MET A 58 -10.49 22.03 -7.61
CA MET A 58 -10.57 20.60 -7.35
C MET A 58 -9.60 19.85 -8.27
N ASP A 59 -8.85 18.87 -7.74
CA ASP A 59 -7.99 18.05 -8.60
C ASP A 59 -8.80 17.06 -9.44
N LEU A 60 -9.11 17.47 -10.66
CA LEU A 60 -9.81 16.61 -11.63
C LEU A 60 -8.92 15.51 -12.20
N ASN A 61 -7.59 15.58 -12.03
CA ASN A 61 -6.68 14.52 -12.52
C ASN A 61 -6.96 13.21 -11.82
N GLU A 62 -7.25 13.22 -10.53
CA GLU A 62 -7.60 12.02 -9.78
C GLU A 62 -8.89 11.38 -10.33
N TYR A 63 -9.92 12.20 -10.61
CA TYR A 63 -11.15 11.72 -11.24
C TYR A 63 -10.92 11.22 -12.65
N PHE A 64 -10.11 11.93 -13.44
CA PHE A 64 -9.77 11.51 -14.80
C PHE A 64 -9.03 10.18 -14.84
N LYS A 65 -8.02 10.00 -13.98
CA LYS A 65 -7.29 8.72 -13.84
C LYS A 65 -8.23 7.56 -13.54
N MET A 66 -9.30 7.78 -12.78
CA MET A 66 -10.27 6.73 -12.45
C MET A 66 -10.93 6.12 -13.70
N TYR A 67 -11.14 6.90 -14.75
CA TYR A 67 -11.76 6.42 -16.00
C TYR A 67 -10.76 5.80 -16.97
N PHE A 68 -9.46 6.09 -16.82
CA PHE A 68 -8.41 5.57 -17.70
C PHE A 68 -7.67 4.34 -17.13
N THR A 69 -7.69 4.14 -15.82
CA THR A 69 -6.98 3.01 -15.19
C THR A 69 -7.83 1.77 -15.01
N SER A 70 -9.14 1.90 -15.05
CA SER A 70 -10.09 0.78 -15.02
C SER A 70 -11.01 0.89 -16.25
N ASN A 71 -11.14 -0.19 -16.98
CA ASN A 71 -11.95 -0.21 -18.22
C ASN A 71 -13.44 0.10 -17.98
N THR A 72 -13.91 -0.03 -16.71
CA THR A 72 -15.29 0.30 -16.32
C THR A 72 -15.34 0.80 -14.85
N ILE A 73 -16.47 1.42 -14.48
CA ILE A 73 -16.78 1.80 -13.10
C ILE A 73 -16.74 0.57 -12.17
N VAL A 74 -17.21 -0.58 -12.65
CA VAL A 74 -17.21 -1.83 -11.88
C VAL A 74 -15.77 -2.24 -11.52
N GLY A 75 -14.84 -2.15 -12.47
CA GLY A 75 -13.42 -2.42 -12.24
C GLY A 75 -12.81 -1.49 -11.18
N LEU A 76 -13.19 -0.20 -11.23
CA LEU A 76 -12.72 0.78 -10.25
C LEU A 76 -13.31 0.53 -8.85
N GLU A 77 -14.62 0.36 -8.74
CA GLU A 77 -15.28 0.12 -7.44
C GLU A 77 -14.77 -1.18 -6.81
N GLY A 78 -14.59 -2.22 -7.62
CA GLY A 78 -14.08 -3.50 -7.17
C GLY A 78 -12.64 -3.40 -6.66
N SER A 79 -11.75 -2.75 -7.41
CA SER A 79 -10.36 -2.59 -6.99
C SER A 79 -10.22 -1.73 -5.71
N LYS A 80 -11.06 -0.68 -5.55
CA LYS A 80 -11.14 0.10 -4.31
C LYS A 80 -11.67 -0.71 -3.14
N SER A 81 -12.72 -1.51 -3.35
CA SER A 81 -13.30 -2.35 -2.31
C SER A 81 -12.32 -3.42 -1.84
N ILE A 82 -11.59 -4.05 -2.77
CA ILE A 82 -10.53 -5.02 -2.46
C ILE A 82 -9.41 -4.33 -1.68
N SER A 83 -8.92 -3.16 -2.14
CA SER A 83 -7.89 -2.41 -1.42
C SER A 83 -8.33 -2.04 0.00
N ALA A 84 -9.57 -1.58 0.18
CA ALA A 84 -10.10 -1.23 1.50
C ALA A 84 -10.18 -2.44 2.44
N ALA A 85 -10.55 -3.62 1.95
CA ALA A 85 -10.55 -4.84 2.74
C ALA A 85 -9.13 -5.27 3.13
N ILE A 86 -8.15 -5.13 2.23
CA ILE A 86 -6.73 -5.36 2.52
C ILE A 86 -6.23 -4.38 3.58
N ASP A 87 -6.51 -3.09 3.43
CA ASP A 87 -6.07 -2.04 4.35
C ASP A 87 -6.65 -2.18 5.75
N SER A 88 -7.89 -2.67 5.86
CA SER A 88 -8.55 -2.95 7.15
C SER A 88 -8.13 -4.28 7.79
N GLY A 89 -7.44 -5.16 7.05
CA GLY A 89 -7.10 -6.51 7.50
C GLY A 89 -8.31 -7.46 7.59
N ASP A 90 -9.45 -7.10 6.98
CA ASP A 90 -10.66 -7.94 6.97
C ASP A 90 -10.56 -9.03 5.88
N VAL A 91 -9.89 -10.12 6.23
CA VAL A 91 -9.57 -11.21 5.30
C VAL A 91 -10.82 -11.99 4.88
N ILE A 92 -11.85 -12.06 5.72
CA ILE A 92 -13.14 -12.70 5.40
C ILE A 92 -13.86 -11.91 4.31
N LYS A 93 -13.96 -10.59 4.51
CA LYS A 93 -14.52 -9.67 3.52
C LYS A 93 -13.69 -9.68 2.23
N LEU A 94 -12.36 -9.69 2.34
CA LEU A 94 -11.46 -9.79 1.19
C LEU A 94 -11.79 -11.03 0.34
N LYS A 95 -11.91 -12.20 0.97
CA LYS A 95 -12.27 -13.44 0.26
C LYS A 95 -13.59 -13.30 -0.47
N SER A 96 -14.64 -12.81 0.20
CA SER A 96 -15.95 -12.60 -0.42
C SER A 96 -15.90 -11.64 -1.63
N LEU A 97 -15.10 -10.58 -1.55
CA LEU A 97 -14.92 -9.65 -2.67
C LEU A 97 -14.17 -10.31 -3.84
N ILE A 98 -13.13 -11.09 -3.55
CA ILE A 98 -12.39 -11.81 -4.58
C ILE A 98 -13.30 -12.80 -5.30
N ASP A 99 -14.07 -13.62 -4.57
CA ASP A 99 -15.02 -14.60 -5.15
C ASP A 99 -16.07 -13.91 -6.05
N LYS A 100 -16.49 -12.68 -5.68
CA LYS A 100 -17.42 -11.88 -6.48
C LYS A 100 -16.78 -11.33 -7.74
N TYR A 101 -15.61 -10.67 -7.61
CA TYR A 101 -15.03 -9.90 -8.70
C TYR A 101 -14.26 -10.75 -9.72
N GLU A 102 -13.71 -11.91 -9.34
CA GLU A 102 -13.01 -12.80 -10.28
C GLU A 102 -13.89 -13.30 -11.45
N LEU A 103 -15.20 -13.29 -11.28
CA LEU A 103 -16.17 -13.67 -12.32
C LEU A 103 -16.42 -12.56 -13.35
N ILE A 104 -16.02 -11.35 -13.04
CA ILE A 104 -16.28 -10.17 -13.88
C ILE A 104 -15.14 -9.99 -14.89
N ASP A 105 -15.49 -9.71 -16.14
CA ASP A 105 -14.52 -9.62 -17.23
C ASP A 105 -13.42 -8.56 -17.01
N ASP A 106 -13.73 -7.46 -16.34
CA ASP A 106 -12.77 -6.43 -15.98
C ASP A 106 -11.61 -6.94 -15.10
N PHE A 107 -11.87 -8.01 -14.36
CA PHE A 107 -10.88 -8.61 -13.45
C PHE A 107 -10.13 -9.80 -14.05
N LYS A 108 -10.32 -10.09 -15.34
CA LYS A 108 -9.63 -11.19 -16.04
C LYS A 108 -8.31 -10.79 -16.68
N LYS A 109 -7.91 -9.52 -16.62
CA LYS A 109 -6.68 -9.02 -17.24
C LYS A 109 -6.08 -7.81 -16.50
N GLY A 110 -4.81 -7.55 -16.78
CA GLY A 110 -4.09 -6.34 -16.34
C GLY A 110 -4.08 -6.14 -14.83
N LYS A 111 -4.12 -4.89 -14.39
CA LYS A 111 -4.02 -4.50 -12.97
C LYS A 111 -5.15 -5.05 -12.11
N ASN A 112 -6.37 -5.15 -12.65
CA ASN A 112 -7.50 -5.70 -11.88
C ASN A 112 -7.29 -7.20 -11.60
N LEU A 113 -6.74 -7.96 -12.54
CA LEU A 113 -6.36 -9.36 -12.29
C LEU A 113 -5.23 -9.47 -11.24
N GLN A 114 -4.31 -8.52 -11.18
CA GLN A 114 -3.31 -8.49 -10.10
C GLN A 114 -3.95 -8.34 -8.72
N TYR A 115 -5.00 -7.51 -8.57
CA TYR A 115 -5.76 -7.41 -7.32
C TYR A 115 -6.40 -8.74 -6.94
N ILE A 116 -6.94 -9.51 -7.90
CA ILE A 116 -7.48 -10.85 -7.66
C ILE A 116 -6.38 -11.78 -7.15
N TYR A 117 -5.22 -11.84 -7.83
CA TYR A 117 -4.13 -12.71 -7.41
C TYR A 117 -3.55 -12.29 -6.05
N TYR A 118 -3.40 -10.99 -5.80
CA TYR A 118 -2.95 -10.51 -4.49
C TYR A 118 -3.94 -10.85 -3.38
N GLY A 119 -5.24 -10.65 -3.59
CA GLY A 119 -6.27 -11.06 -2.64
C GLY A 119 -6.27 -12.57 -2.39
N LYS A 120 -6.13 -13.40 -3.45
CA LYS A 120 -5.99 -14.87 -3.33
C LYS A 120 -4.74 -15.26 -2.53
N ALA A 121 -3.62 -14.59 -2.77
CA ALA A 121 -2.40 -14.83 -2.00
C ALA A 121 -2.63 -14.56 -0.51
N LEU A 122 -3.20 -13.39 -0.18
CA LEU A 122 -3.43 -12.98 1.19
C LEU A 122 -4.39 -13.93 1.93
N TYR A 123 -5.56 -14.26 1.37
CA TYR A 123 -6.47 -15.11 2.11
C TYR A 123 -5.98 -16.55 2.23
N ASN A 124 -5.24 -17.09 1.24
CA ASN A 124 -4.63 -18.42 1.37
C ASN A 124 -3.57 -18.45 2.47
N ALA A 125 -2.73 -17.42 2.57
CA ALA A 125 -1.75 -17.33 3.66
C ALA A 125 -2.41 -17.15 5.03
N LEU A 126 -3.39 -16.25 5.16
CA LEU A 126 -3.89 -15.78 6.45
C LEU A 126 -5.06 -16.60 7.00
N LEU A 127 -5.91 -17.20 6.14
CA LEU A 127 -7.03 -18.05 6.57
C LEU A 127 -6.70 -19.54 6.51
N ASN A 128 -5.98 -19.95 5.46
CA ASN A 128 -5.77 -21.36 5.18
C ASN A 128 -4.38 -21.86 5.62
N ASN A 129 -3.48 -20.97 6.00
CA ASN A 129 -2.05 -21.26 6.23
C ASN A 129 -1.39 -22.01 5.04
N ASP A 130 -1.94 -21.80 3.82
CA ASP A 130 -1.44 -22.40 2.60
C ASP A 130 -0.48 -21.44 1.89
N TYR A 131 0.72 -21.39 2.40
CA TYR A 131 1.78 -20.50 1.90
C TYR A 131 2.30 -20.88 0.53
N LYS A 132 2.18 -22.17 0.12
CA LYS A 132 2.57 -22.63 -1.22
C LYS A 132 1.63 -22.08 -2.29
N THR A 133 0.32 -22.24 -2.07
CA THR A 133 -0.70 -21.67 -2.97
C THR A 133 -0.65 -20.15 -2.97
N SER A 134 -0.43 -19.52 -1.80
CA SER A 134 -0.22 -18.07 -1.70
C SER A 134 0.97 -17.62 -2.56
N LEU A 135 2.11 -18.31 -2.46
CA LEU A 135 3.31 -18.01 -3.25
C LEU A 135 3.06 -18.13 -4.75
N ASP A 136 2.33 -19.16 -5.20
CA ASP A 136 1.95 -19.35 -6.60
C ASP A 136 1.11 -18.16 -7.12
N TYR A 137 0.14 -17.68 -6.34
CA TYR A 137 -0.64 -16.49 -6.69
C TYR A 137 0.21 -15.22 -6.70
N CYS A 138 1.17 -15.05 -5.79
CA CYS A 138 2.12 -13.94 -5.85
C CYS A 138 2.89 -13.94 -7.17
N TYR A 139 3.43 -15.09 -7.58
CA TYR A 139 4.14 -15.22 -8.86
C TYR A 139 3.25 -14.90 -10.06
N LYS A 140 2.04 -15.46 -10.12
CA LYS A 140 1.06 -15.14 -11.17
C LYS A 140 0.76 -13.65 -11.25
N GLY A 141 0.60 -13.00 -10.10
CA GLY A 141 0.36 -11.56 -10.05
C GLY A 141 1.55 -10.74 -10.55
N ILE A 142 2.77 -11.08 -10.17
CA ILE A 142 3.98 -10.39 -10.63
C ILE A 142 4.22 -10.62 -12.13
N GLN A 143 3.94 -11.83 -12.62
CA GLN A 143 4.12 -12.18 -14.04
C GLN A 143 3.18 -11.43 -15.00
N ILE A 144 2.12 -10.80 -14.51
CA ILE A 144 1.32 -9.87 -15.32
C ILE A 144 2.16 -8.67 -15.78
N GLU A 145 3.02 -8.14 -14.92
CA GLU A 145 3.94 -7.05 -15.27
C GLU A 145 5.21 -7.58 -15.94
N TYR A 146 5.73 -8.69 -15.46
CA TYR A 146 7.00 -9.29 -15.90
C TYR A 146 6.85 -10.78 -16.16
N PRO A 147 6.45 -11.21 -17.36
CA PRO A 147 6.25 -12.63 -17.70
C PRO A 147 7.48 -13.52 -17.44
N GLY A 148 8.68 -12.96 -17.55
CA GLY A 148 9.95 -13.64 -17.24
C GLY A 148 10.46 -13.43 -15.80
N PHE A 149 9.56 -13.16 -14.84
CA PHE A 149 9.94 -12.92 -13.45
C PHE A 149 10.74 -14.10 -12.86
N SER A 150 11.81 -13.76 -12.18
CA SER A 150 12.60 -14.69 -11.36
C SER A 150 13.26 -13.93 -10.20
N LEU A 151 13.54 -14.64 -9.10
CA LEU A 151 14.17 -14.06 -7.90
C LEU A 151 15.54 -13.40 -8.17
N ASN A 152 16.22 -13.78 -9.24
CA ASN A 152 17.51 -13.21 -9.58
C ASN A 152 17.42 -11.91 -10.40
N LYS A 153 16.21 -11.44 -10.66
CA LYS A 153 15.97 -10.25 -11.51
C LYS A 153 15.07 -9.22 -10.84
N ILE A 154 14.79 -9.34 -9.56
CA ILE A 154 13.86 -8.43 -8.85
C ILE A 154 14.34 -6.98 -9.00
N ALA A 155 15.55 -6.65 -8.59
CA ALA A 155 16.09 -5.29 -8.61
C ALA A 155 16.33 -4.72 -10.02
N LYS A 156 16.17 -5.52 -11.08
CA LYS A 156 16.32 -5.07 -12.48
C LYS A 156 15.06 -4.44 -13.07
N ASN A 157 13.94 -4.54 -12.35
CA ASN A 157 12.63 -4.10 -12.82
C ASN A 157 12.08 -3.00 -11.92
N THR A 158 11.16 -2.21 -12.46
CA THR A 158 10.32 -1.29 -11.70
C THR A 158 8.93 -1.90 -11.57
N TYR A 159 8.30 -1.77 -10.40
CA TYR A 159 7.02 -2.42 -10.13
C TYR A 159 5.93 -1.41 -9.82
N SER A 160 4.70 -1.73 -10.19
CA SER A 160 3.53 -1.01 -9.71
C SER A 160 3.36 -1.19 -8.18
N ASN A 161 2.50 -0.39 -7.55
CA ASN A 161 2.20 -0.55 -6.13
C ASN A 161 1.73 -1.98 -5.78
N ILE A 162 0.95 -2.61 -6.66
CA ILE A 162 0.50 -4.00 -6.44
C ILE A 162 1.65 -4.97 -6.63
N GLY A 163 2.54 -4.75 -7.61
CA GLY A 163 3.75 -5.56 -7.79
C GLY A 163 4.66 -5.51 -6.56
N ILE A 164 4.85 -4.33 -5.96
CA ILE A 164 5.58 -4.15 -4.70
C ILE A 164 4.91 -4.91 -3.54
N ALA A 165 3.57 -4.82 -3.42
CA ALA A 165 2.83 -5.54 -2.39
C ALA A 165 2.92 -7.07 -2.58
N LEU A 166 2.87 -7.56 -3.81
CA LEU A 166 3.06 -8.97 -4.15
C LEU A 166 4.48 -9.45 -3.82
N LEU A 167 5.51 -8.64 -4.07
CA LEU A 167 6.89 -8.97 -3.67
C LEU A 167 7.03 -9.08 -2.14
N ASN A 168 6.43 -8.13 -1.40
CA ASN A 168 6.41 -8.23 0.06
C ASN A 168 5.68 -9.49 0.54
N CYS A 169 4.53 -9.83 -0.04
CA CYS A 169 3.81 -11.07 0.27
C CYS A 169 4.64 -12.32 -0.10
N THR A 170 5.36 -12.28 -1.22
CA THR A 170 6.28 -13.34 -1.63
C THR A 170 7.34 -13.60 -0.56
N SER A 171 7.94 -12.55 0.00
CA SER A 171 8.95 -12.69 1.05
C SER A 171 8.36 -13.36 2.30
N GLN A 172 7.18 -12.94 2.74
CA GLN A 172 6.52 -13.51 3.92
C GLN A 172 6.18 -15.00 3.72
N ASN A 173 5.71 -15.37 2.52
CA ASN A 173 5.47 -16.78 2.20
C ASN A 173 6.75 -17.62 2.23
N TYR A 174 7.89 -17.08 1.77
CA TYR A 174 9.16 -17.79 1.88
C TYR A 174 9.59 -18.01 3.33
N PHE A 175 9.42 -17.01 4.20
CA PHE A 175 9.71 -17.20 5.63
C PHE A 175 8.80 -18.27 6.26
N ALA A 176 7.50 -18.22 5.96
CA ALA A 176 6.54 -19.21 6.46
C ALA A 176 6.79 -20.64 5.92
N LEU A 177 7.55 -20.76 4.84
CA LEU A 177 7.98 -22.04 4.25
C LEU A 177 9.42 -22.43 4.66
N ASP A 178 9.98 -21.81 5.70
CA ASP A 178 11.34 -22.01 6.19
C ASP A 178 12.45 -21.73 5.15
N GLN A 179 12.15 -20.92 4.14
CA GLN A 179 13.09 -20.52 3.10
C GLN A 179 13.69 -19.14 3.38
N TYR A 180 14.35 -18.98 4.53
CA TYR A 180 14.88 -17.74 5.04
C TYR A 180 15.72 -16.94 4.02
N ALA A 181 16.66 -17.62 3.33
CA ALA A 181 17.53 -16.97 2.36
C ALA A 181 16.75 -16.34 1.19
N ASN A 182 15.70 -17.00 0.69
CA ASN A 182 14.85 -16.45 -0.36
C ASN A 182 14.00 -15.30 0.15
N GLY A 183 13.43 -15.42 1.36
CA GLY A 183 12.65 -14.36 2.00
C GLY A 183 13.46 -13.08 2.18
N MET A 184 14.65 -13.18 2.79
CA MET A 184 15.56 -12.05 2.99
C MET A 184 16.03 -11.44 1.67
N LYS A 185 16.37 -12.27 0.68
CA LYS A 185 16.73 -11.78 -0.65
C LYS A 185 15.64 -10.90 -1.25
N VAL A 186 14.38 -11.36 -1.24
CA VAL A 186 13.25 -10.58 -1.77
C VAL A 186 13.09 -9.27 -1.01
N LEU A 187 13.16 -9.28 0.34
CA LEU A 187 13.03 -8.06 1.15
C LEU A 187 14.14 -7.06 0.87
N LEU A 188 15.39 -7.50 0.79
CA LEU A 188 16.52 -6.60 0.57
C LEU A 188 16.51 -5.99 -0.84
N GLU A 189 16.18 -6.79 -1.87
CA GLU A 189 16.00 -6.26 -3.23
C GLU A 189 14.80 -5.33 -3.33
N LEU A 190 13.70 -5.63 -2.61
CA LEU A 190 12.53 -4.75 -2.53
C LEU A 190 12.86 -3.43 -1.82
N LEU A 191 13.61 -3.48 -0.72
CA LEU A 191 14.10 -2.29 -0.03
C LEU A 191 14.93 -1.41 -0.96
N TYR A 192 15.87 -2.02 -1.70
CA TYR A 192 16.69 -1.32 -2.70
C TYR A 192 15.82 -0.62 -3.77
N ILE A 193 14.80 -1.31 -4.30
CA ILE A 193 13.88 -0.73 -5.28
C ILE A 193 13.15 0.49 -4.69
N ILE A 194 12.61 0.33 -3.47
CA ILE A 194 11.86 1.41 -2.82
C ILE A 194 12.74 2.62 -2.58
N GLU A 195 13.94 2.43 -2.07
CA GLU A 195 14.87 3.51 -1.78
C GLU A 195 15.39 4.19 -3.04
N THR A 196 15.70 3.41 -4.09
CA THR A 196 16.31 3.93 -5.31
C THR A 196 15.31 4.57 -6.26
N TYR A 197 14.13 3.96 -6.41
CA TYR A 197 13.21 4.35 -7.49
C TYR A 197 11.87 4.91 -7.02
N VAL A 198 11.49 4.65 -5.75
CA VAL A 198 10.15 4.99 -5.27
C VAL A 198 10.18 6.21 -4.33
N LEU A 199 11.13 6.25 -3.39
CA LEU A 199 11.25 7.35 -2.42
C LEU A 199 12.16 8.47 -2.93
N THR A 200 13.10 8.16 -3.81
CA THR A 200 14.06 9.14 -4.34
C THR A 200 13.44 9.84 -5.53
N SER A 201 13.17 11.12 -5.40
CA SER A 201 12.82 11.97 -6.54
C SER A 201 13.92 13.01 -6.74
N PRO A 202 14.44 13.19 -7.97
CA PRO A 202 15.37 14.27 -8.26
C PRO A 202 14.70 15.66 -8.16
N TYR A 203 13.38 15.71 -8.04
CA TYR A 203 12.60 16.93 -7.92
C TYR A 203 11.94 17.01 -6.54
N PRO A 204 12.35 17.96 -5.67
CA PRO A 204 11.84 18.07 -4.30
C PRO A 204 10.31 18.25 -4.18
N MET A 205 9.68 18.72 -5.27
CA MET A 205 8.22 18.91 -5.29
C MET A 205 7.41 17.63 -5.55
N PHE A 206 8.06 16.53 -5.94
CA PHE A 206 7.39 15.24 -6.10
C PHE A 206 7.58 14.41 -4.84
N GLN A 207 6.59 14.44 -3.97
CA GLN A 207 6.59 13.60 -2.78
C GLN A 207 6.20 12.16 -3.13
N ALA A 208 6.83 11.20 -2.46
CA ALA A 208 6.43 9.80 -2.53
C ALA A 208 4.95 9.63 -2.14
N SER A 209 4.25 8.73 -2.82
CA SER A 209 2.84 8.45 -2.51
C SER A 209 2.68 7.93 -1.08
N GLN A 210 1.48 8.08 -0.51
CA GLN A 210 1.18 7.54 0.81
C GLN A 210 1.41 6.02 0.88
N PHE A 211 1.06 5.29 -0.19
CA PHE A 211 1.36 3.86 -0.30
C PHE A 211 2.86 3.59 -0.18
N SER A 212 3.68 4.36 -0.90
CA SER A 212 5.14 4.19 -0.90
C SER A 212 5.75 4.40 0.49
N LYS A 213 5.24 5.39 1.22
CA LYS A 213 5.68 5.67 2.60
C LYS A 213 5.30 4.53 3.55
N ILE A 214 4.10 3.97 3.40
CA ILE A 214 3.62 2.86 4.22
C ILE A 214 4.41 1.58 3.92
N ILE A 215 4.56 1.20 2.66
CA ILE A 215 5.24 -0.05 2.29
C ILE A 215 6.72 -0.04 2.69
N TYR A 216 7.37 1.12 2.68
CA TYR A 216 8.73 1.25 3.18
C TYR A 216 8.83 0.90 4.66
N GLN A 217 7.93 1.43 5.49
CA GLN A 217 7.88 1.08 6.91
C GLN A 217 7.62 -0.43 7.12
N VAL A 218 6.68 -1.00 6.34
CA VAL A 218 6.38 -2.45 6.39
C VAL A 218 7.62 -3.29 6.07
N VAL A 219 8.35 -2.94 5.02
CA VAL A 219 9.56 -3.67 4.61
C VAL A 219 10.64 -3.58 5.68
N LEU A 220 10.85 -2.40 6.28
CA LEU A 220 11.81 -2.24 7.39
C LEU A 220 11.41 -3.03 8.63
N CYS A 221 10.11 -3.04 8.99
CA CYS A 221 9.59 -3.89 10.07
C CYS A 221 9.85 -5.37 9.79
N ASN A 222 9.54 -5.84 8.58
CA ASN A 222 9.71 -7.25 8.22
C ASN A 222 11.19 -7.66 8.25
N ILE A 223 12.09 -6.85 7.67
CA ILE A 223 13.55 -7.12 7.72
C ILE A 223 14.01 -7.20 9.18
N SER A 224 13.64 -6.20 10.00
CA SER A 224 14.09 -6.17 11.40
C SER A 224 13.54 -7.34 12.20
N THR A 225 12.29 -7.75 11.99
CA THR A 225 11.69 -8.92 12.66
C THR A 225 12.44 -10.19 12.30
N HIS A 226 12.65 -10.46 11.02
CA HIS A 226 13.31 -11.69 10.60
C HIS A 226 14.79 -11.74 10.97
N LEU A 227 15.48 -10.61 10.99
CA LEU A 227 16.85 -10.56 11.51
C LEU A 227 16.89 -10.81 13.04
N PHE A 228 15.95 -10.24 13.77
CA PHE A 228 15.85 -10.45 15.21
C PHE A 228 15.56 -11.92 15.53
N ASP A 229 14.57 -12.51 14.87
CA ASP A 229 14.20 -13.92 15.06
C ASP A 229 15.35 -14.87 14.66
N ASN A 230 16.24 -14.45 13.77
CA ASN A 230 17.46 -15.18 13.40
C ASN A 230 18.67 -14.94 14.34
N GLY A 231 18.47 -14.17 15.43
CA GLY A 231 19.54 -13.85 16.39
C GLY A 231 20.48 -12.72 15.96
N GLU A 232 20.13 -11.97 14.93
CA GLU A 232 20.91 -10.86 14.37
C GLU A 232 20.45 -9.50 14.91
N SER A 233 20.28 -9.37 16.24
CA SER A 233 19.70 -8.18 16.90
C SER A 233 20.38 -6.87 16.53
N LYS A 234 21.72 -6.85 16.38
CA LYS A 234 22.46 -5.65 15.97
C LYS A 234 22.11 -5.19 14.55
N ASN A 235 21.97 -6.15 13.62
CA ASN A 235 21.55 -5.84 12.26
C ASN A 235 20.08 -5.39 12.22
N ALA A 236 19.22 -6.04 13.00
CA ALA A 236 17.81 -5.66 13.15
C ALA A 236 17.65 -4.21 13.61
N LEU A 237 18.47 -3.77 14.59
CA LEU A 237 18.42 -2.42 15.15
C LEU A 237 18.67 -1.35 14.08
N ILE A 238 19.54 -1.59 13.09
CA ILE A 238 19.81 -0.64 12.01
C ILE A 238 18.51 -0.33 11.22
N TYR A 239 17.74 -1.35 10.89
CA TYR A 239 16.48 -1.18 10.14
C TYR A 239 15.36 -0.59 10.99
N VAL A 240 15.32 -0.94 12.28
CA VAL A 240 14.39 -0.34 13.25
C VAL A 240 14.63 1.16 13.38
N GLU A 241 15.87 1.60 13.61
CA GLU A 241 16.21 3.02 13.72
C GLU A 241 15.88 3.79 12.43
N LYS A 242 16.23 3.20 11.29
CA LYS A 242 15.89 3.78 9.97
C LYS A 242 14.38 3.96 9.81
N GLY A 243 13.59 2.97 10.24
CA GLY A 243 12.13 3.02 10.19
C GLY A 243 11.54 4.06 11.13
N ILE A 244 12.03 4.17 12.38
CA ILE A 244 11.59 5.17 13.35
C ILE A 244 11.88 6.58 12.83
N GLN A 245 13.12 6.84 12.38
CA GLN A 245 13.50 8.14 11.84
C GLN A 245 12.66 8.53 10.62
N PHE A 246 12.42 7.59 9.71
CA PHE A 246 11.57 7.82 8.55
C PHE A 246 10.13 8.15 8.96
N SER A 247 9.57 7.39 9.93
CA SER A 247 8.20 7.60 10.43
C SER A 247 8.01 8.99 11.01
N ILE A 248 8.97 9.48 11.78
CA ILE A 248 8.97 10.81 12.38
C ILE A 248 9.10 11.89 11.28
N LYS A 249 10.06 11.74 10.38
CA LYS A 249 10.31 12.69 9.29
C LYS A 249 9.08 12.87 8.38
N GLU A 250 8.41 11.77 8.06
CA GLU A 250 7.27 11.76 7.14
C GLU A 250 5.91 11.95 7.85
N ASN A 251 5.90 12.17 9.17
CA ASN A 251 4.69 12.26 10.01
C ASN A 251 3.74 11.06 9.80
N ASN A 252 4.29 9.86 9.62
CA ASN A 252 3.53 8.64 9.36
C ASN A 252 3.61 7.68 10.56
N LEU A 253 2.58 7.69 11.39
CA LEU A 253 2.55 6.91 12.62
C LEU A 253 2.13 5.45 12.42
N ARG A 254 1.73 5.03 11.22
CA ARG A 254 1.02 3.75 10.98
C ARG A 254 1.78 2.53 11.50
N PHE A 255 3.09 2.44 11.26
CA PHE A 255 3.96 1.35 11.71
C PHE A 255 5.00 1.78 12.75
N LEU A 256 4.92 3.01 13.24
CA LEU A 256 5.82 3.50 14.27
C LEU A 256 5.72 2.69 15.58
N PRO A 257 4.51 2.29 16.06
CA PRO A 257 4.43 1.43 17.25
C PRO A 257 5.11 0.08 17.06
N ASP A 258 4.98 -0.55 15.88
CA ASP A 258 5.58 -1.86 15.59
C ASP A 258 7.12 -1.77 15.56
N LEU A 259 7.67 -0.68 15.01
CA LEU A 259 9.11 -0.40 15.04
C LEU A 259 9.61 -0.13 16.46
N MET A 260 8.88 0.64 17.26
CA MET A 260 9.23 0.90 18.66
C MET A 260 9.14 -0.38 19.50
N LEU A 261 8.15 -1.24 19.24
CA LEU A 261 8.04 -2.55 19.86
C LEU A 261 9.25 -3.44 19.52
N MET A 262 9.70 -3.42 18.28
CA MET A 262 10.90 -4.17 17.90
C MET A 262 12.15 -3.63 18.62
N LYS A 263 12.29 -2.30 18.70
CA LYS A 263 13.40 -1.69 19.48
C LYS A 263 13.36 -2.08 20.95
N PHE A 264 12.18 -2.09 21.55
CA PHE A 264 11.99 -2.60 22.92
C PHE A 264 12.52 -4.02 23.08
N LYS A 265 12.14 -4.95 22.18
CA LYS A 265 12.58 -6.35 22.22
C LYS A 265 14.10 -6.48 22.14
N ILE A 266 14.72 -5.76 21.20
CA ILE A 266 16.18 -5.76 21.00
C ILE A 266 16.88 -5.25 22.26
N LEU A 267 16.47 -4.11 22.81
CA LEU A 267 17.06 -3.54 24.02
C LEU A 267 16.90 -4.46 25.24
N TYR A 268 15.78 -5.16 25.33
CA TYR A 268 15.56 -6.13 26.41
C TYR A 268 16.55 -7.31 26.32
N GLU A 269 16.79 -7.87 25.13
CA GLU A 269 17.81 -8.90 24.93
C GLU A 269 19.23 -8.42 25.26
N GLU A 270 19.53 -7.15 24.95
CA GLU A 270 20.79 -6.50 25.31
C GLU A 270 20.88 -6.18 26.79
N LYS A 271 19.86 -6.51 27.61
CA LYS A 271 19.76 -6.23 29.05
C LYS A 271 19.73 -4.73 29.39
N ASN A 272 19.43 -3.86 28.44
CA ASN A 272 19.20 -2.44 28.66
C ASN A 272 17.74 -2.21 29.06
N TYR A 273 17.37 -2.65 30.27
CA TYR A 273 15.98 -2.70 30.70
C TYR A 273 15.34 -1.33 30.88
N GLU A 274 16.11 -0.31 31.27
CA GLU A 274 15.57 1.06 31.45
C GLU A 274 15.12 1.64 30.11
N GLU A 275 15.95 1.59 29.10
CA GLU A 275 15.60 2.08 27.77
C GLU A 275 14.53 1.19 27.12
N ALA A 276 14.60 -0.13 27.33
CA ALA A 276 13.56 -1.05 26.87
C ALA A 276 12.19 -0.67 27.44
N LYS A 277 12.09 -0.38 28.75
CA LYS A 277 10.86 0.07 29.41
C LYS A 277 10.34 1.37 28.82
N GLU A 278 11.22 2.30 28.48
CA GLU A 278 10.83 3.55 27.81
C GLU A 278 10.19 3.28 26.45
N TYR A 279 10.79 2.42 25.60
CA TYR A 279 10.23 2.08 24.28
C TYR A 279 8.93 1.28 24.37
N TYR A 280 8.78 0.40 25.36
CA TYR A 280 7.52 -0.25 25.67
C TYR A 280 6.41 0.77 25.97
N ASN A 281 6.67 1.71 26.86
CA ASN A 281 5.71 2.75 27.22
C ASN A 281 5.34 3.63 26.02
N ARG A 282 6.31 4.02 25.19
CA ARG A 282 6.07 4.78 23.97
C ARG A 282 5.15 4.00 23.01
N THR A 283 5.35 2.70 22.86
CA THR A 283 4.49 1.82 22.05
C THR A 283 3.05 1.82 22.56
N VAL A 284 2.86 1.65 23.87
CA VAL A 284 1.53 1.67 24.52
C VAL A 284 0.86 3.03 24.32
N TYR A 285 1.56 4.14 24.50
CA TYR A 285 1.01 5.48 24.29
C TYR A 285 0.59 5.72 22.83
N LEU A 286 1.39 5.28 21.88
CA LEU A 286 1.03 5.38 20.46
C LEU A 286 -0.23 4.57 20.12
N TYR A 287 -0.36 3.34 20.64
CA TYR A 287 -1.57 2.55 20.44
C TYR A 287 -2.81 3.21 21.07
N LYS A 288 -2.67 3.87 22.24
CA LYS A 288 -3.74 4.66 22.85
C LYS A 288 -4.17 5.83 21.97
N ILE A 289 -3.20 6.61 21.45
CA ILE A 289 -3.47 7.73 20.54
C ILE A 289 -4.18 7.24 19.26
N MET A 290 -3.86 6.04 18.79
CA MET A 290 -4.44 5.43 17.61
C MET A 290 -5.76 4.69 17.87
N ASN A 291 -6.29 4.70 19.10
CA ASN A 291 -7.51 3.98 19.53
C ASN A 291 -7.45 2.46 19.23
N LYS A 292 -6.29 1.83 19.51
CA LYS A 292 -6.03 0.39 19.29
C LYS A 292 -5.95 -0.36 20.62
N ASP A 293 -7.02 -0.31 21.42
CA ASP A 293 -7.05 -0.90 22.77
C ASP A 293 -6.82 -2.42 22.77
N ASN A 294 -7.32 -3.13 21.76
CA ASN A 294 -7.07 -4.56 21.59
C ASN A 294 -5.56 -4.86 21.45
N LYS A 295 -4.82 -4.03 20.71
CA LYS A 295 -3.36 -4.17 20.57
C LYS A 295 -2.63 -3.96 21.89
N ILE A 296 -3.13 -3.07 22.74
CA ILE A 296 -2.56 -2.84 24.08
C ILE A 296 -2.73 -4.07 24.95
N SER A 297 -3.94 -4.64 24.98
CA SER A 297 -4.22 -5.84 25.79
C SER A 297 -3.41 -7.05 25.34
N GLU A 298 -3.26 -7.26 24.01
CA GLU A 298 -2.41 -8.30 23.42
C GLU A 298 -0.94 -8.07 23.83
N LEU A 299 -0.43 -6.84 23.67
CA LEU A 299 0.94 -6.47 24.00
C LEU A 299 1.25 -6.67 25.48
N GLU A 300 0.39 -6.20 26.39
CA GLU A 300 0.57 -6.35 27.83
C GLU A 300 0.61 -7.81 28.24
N SER A 301 -0.30 -8.63 27.69
CA SER A 301 -0.36 -10.06 27.98
C SER A 301 0.92 -10.77 27.52
N ALA A 302 1.37 -10.54 26.30
CA ALA A 302 2.60 -11.11 25.76
C ALA A 302 3.85 -10.63 26.56
N THR A 303 3.92 -9.31 26.85
CA THR A 303 5.08 -8.74 27.56
C THR A 303 5.20 -9.28 28.99
N ARG A 304 4.11 -9.55 29.69
CA ARG A 304 4.17 -10.15 31.03
C ARG A 304 4.76 -11.56 31.02
N VAL A 305 4.56 -12.31 29.96
CA VAL A 305 5.08 -13.67 29.78
C VAL A 305 6.54 -13.64 29.33
N ASP A 306 6.81 -12.93 28.25
CA ASP A 306 8.09 -13.00 27.55
C ASP A 306 9.15 -12.03 28.09
N TYR A 307 8.72 -10.92 28.71
CA TYR A 307 9.59 -9.82 29.14
C TYR A 307 9.28 -9.35 30.59
N PRO A 308 9.25 -10.25 31.60
CA PRO A 308 8.70 -9.95 32.93
C PRO A 308 9.48 -8.90 33.73
N VAL A 309 10.75 -8.64 33.37
CA VAL A 309 11.61 -7.64 34.07
C VAL A 309 11.07 -6.21 33.90
N ILE A 310 10.34 -5.95 32.80
CA ILE A 310 9.79 -4.60 32.50
C ILE A 310 8.75 -4.15 33.54
N PHE A 311 8.10 -5.08 34.24
CA PHE A 311 7.06 -4.80 35.25
C PHE A 311 7.57 -4.84 36.69
N LYS A 312 8.85 -5.10 36.88
CA LYS A 312 9.52 -5.04 38.20
C LYS A 312 10.11 -3.65 38.42
#